data_20e180c09b1ffc0c83eed00fb214d8a7
#
_entry.id   20e180c09b1ffc0c83eed00fb214d8a7
#
_cell.length_a   1.000
_cell.length_b   1.000
_cell.length_c   1.000
_cell.angle_alpha   90.00
_cell.angle_beta   90.00
_cell.angle_gamma   90.00
#
_symmetry.space_group_name_H-M   'P 1'
#
loop_
_entity.id
_entity.type
_entity.pdbx_description
1 polymer ?
#
loop_
_entity_poly.entity_id
_entity_poly.type
_entity_poly.pdbx_seq_one_letter_code
_entity_poly.pdbx_strand_id
1 'polypeptide(L)'
;MGRNSADAVENVLEALCVADADAAAAIVKGDARINNMERDIEHRCMTLLLRQQPVAGDLRRISTTMKVVTDVERIGDHASDIAEIIPHLVTVRKEGDPAVSQAIKMGQKAHKMILDALNALTSEDEQAALKVIAADDEVDYDFNAIKHTLAQEIAADPGKVDAAMDALDAVSYTHLRAHETVLD
;
A
#
# COMPACT_ATOMS: atom_id res chain seq x y z
N MET A 1 -0.70 -14.53 -1.16
CA MET A 1 -0.57 -13.35 -0.32
C MET A 1 -0.45 -12.08 -1.16
N GLY A 2 0.62 -11.83 -1.90
CA GLY A 2 0.81 -10.57 -2.64
C GLY A 2 -0.40 -10.10 -3.46
N ARG A 3 -1.07 -11.01 -4.16
CA ARG A 3 -2.30 -10.66 -4.88
C ARG A 3 -3.42 -10.21 -3.94
N ASN A 4 -3.56 -10.82 -2.76
CA ASN A 4 -4.59 -10.40 -1.79
C ASN A 4 -4.31 -9.00 -1.23
N SER A 5 -3.03 -8.63 -1.01
CA SER A 5 -2.67 -7.28 -0.58
C SER A 5 -2.89 -6.26 -1.71
N ALA A 6 -2.56 -6.61 -2.96
CA ALA A 6 -2.87 -5.76 -4.11
C ALA A 6 -4.39 -5.56 -4.28
N ASP A 7 -5.19 -6.65 -4.18
CA ASP A 7 -6.65 -6.57 -4.24
C ASP A 7 -7.22 -5.70 -3.09
N ALA A 8 -6.62 -5.73 -1.89
CA ALA A 8 -7.02 -4.87 -0.77
C ALA A 8 -6.78 -3.39 -1.09
N VAL A 9 -5.65 -3.05 -1.72
CA VAL A 9 -5.36 -1.68 -2.17
C VAL A 9 -6.36 -1.24 -3.25
N GLU A 10 -6.65 -2.06 -4.24
CA GLU A 10 -7.65 -1.76 -5.27
C GLU A 10 -9.02 -1.50 -4.65
N ASN A 11 -9.49 -2.40 -3.79
CA ASN A 11 -10.78 -2.29 -3.12
C ASN A 11 -10.90 -1.04 -2.24
N VAL A 12 -9.83 -0.65 -1.52
CA VAL A 12 -9.87 0.56 -0.69
C VAL A 12 -9.89 1.84 -1.52
N LEU A 13 -9.21 1.86 -2.67
CA LEU A 13 -9.28 2.99 -3.60
C LEU A 13 -10.69 3.12 -4.21
N GLU A 14 -11.34 2.00 -4.53
CA GLU A 14 -12.74 1.99 -4.96
C GLU A 14 -13.67 2.47 -3.86
N ALA A 15 -13.53 1.94 -2.63
CA ALA A 15 -14.33 2.37 -1.48
C ALA A 15 -14.16 3.88 -1.19
N LEU A 16 -12.93 4.40 -1.31
CA LEU A 16 -12.65 5.83 -1.16
C LEU A 16 -13.30 6.66 -2.28
N CYS A 17 -13.32 6.15 -3.51
CA CYS A 17 -13.90 6.84 -4.67
C CYS A 17 -15.42 7.03 -4.52
N VAL A 18 -16.14 6.02 -4.02
CA VAL A 18 -17.60 6.04 -3.87
C VAL A 18 -18.08 6.29 -2.44
N ALA A 19 -17.13 6.54 -1.53
CA ALA A 19 -17.39 6.80 -0.11
C ALA A 19 -18.17 5.66 0.59
N ASP A 20 -17.81 4.41 0.30
CA ASP A 20 -18.49 3.20 0.79
C ASP A 20 -17.91 2.73 2.13
N ALA A 21 -18.58 3.07 3.23
CA ALA A 21 -18.19 2.68 4.57
C ALA A 21 -18.35 1.16 4.83
N ASP A 22 -19.30 0.49 4.18
CA ASP A 22 -19.51 -0.96 4.36
C ASP A 22 -18.38 -1.74 3.65
N ALA A 23 -17.99 -1.32 2.45
CA ALA A 23 -16.83 -1.86 1.76
C ALA A 23 -15.55 -1.62 2.58
N ALA A 24 -15.35 -0.43 3.13
CA ALA A 24 -14.24 -0.12 4.01
C ALA A 24 -14.19 -1.05 5.23
N ALA A 25 -15.31 -1.26 5.92
CA ALA A 25 -15.38 -2.20 7.06
C ALA A 25 -15.07 -3.66 6.67
N ALA A 26 -15.39 -4.07 5.44
CA ALA A 26 -15.06 -5.39 4.92
C ALA A 26 -13.56 -5.55 4.69
N ILE A 27 -12.86 -4.50 4.22
CA ILE A 27 -11.41 -4.48 4.01
C ILE A 27 -10.69 -4.65 5.35
N VAL A 28 -11.05 -3.86 6.38
CA VAL A 28 -10.49 -3.96 7.73
C VAL A 28 -10.63 -5.40 8.28
N LYS A 29 -11.78 -6.04 8.10
CA LYS A 29 -11.96 -7.43 8.53
C LYS A 29 -11.14 -8.44 7.71
N GLY A 30 -10.88 -8.12 6.43
CA GLY A 30 -10.14 -8.96 5.51
C GLY A 30 -8.64 -9.03 5.83
N ASP A 31 -8.11 -8.01 6.49
CA ASP A 31 -6.71 -7.88 6.86
C ASP A 31 -6.17 -9.08 7.65
N ALA A 32 -6.92 -9.58 8.61
CA ALA A 32 -6.56 -10.77 9.39
C ALA A 32 -6.19 -12.00 8.52
N ARG A 33 -6.71 -12.07 7.29
CA ARG A 33 -6.36 -13.14 6.34
C ARG A 33 -4.96 -12.96 5.80
N ILE A 34 -4.54 -11.73 5.50
CA ILE A 34 -3.20 -11.40 5.00
C ILE A 34 -2.17 -11.71 6.09
N ASN A 35 -2.43 -11.27 7.33
CA ASN A 35 -1.58 -11.50 8.50
C ASN A 35 -1.42 -13.01 8.82
N ASN A 36 -2.48 -13.81 8.66
CA ASN A 36 -2.37 -15.26 8.81
C ASN A 36 -1.54 -15.90 7.69
N MET A 37 -1.63 -15.40 6.45
CA MET A 37 -0.81 -15.88 5.34
C MET A 37 0.68 -15.55 5.52
N GLU A 38 1.01 -14.38 6.06
CA GLU A 38 2.37 -14.02 6.45
C GLU A 38 2.94 -15.07 7.41
N ARG A 39 2.27 -15.27 8.56
CA ARG A 39 2.69 -16.23 9.60
C ARG A 39 2.88 -17.65 9.06
N ASP A 40 1.98 -18.09 8.18
CA ASP A 40 2.08 -19.41 7.54
C ASP A 40 3.32 -19.51 6.64
N ILE A 41 3.62 -18.46 5.86
CA ILE A 41 4.79 -18.45 4.98
C ILE A 41 6.08 -18.40 5.81
N GLU A 42 6.15 -17.53 6.83
CA GLU A 42 7.29 -17.48 7.75
C GLU A 42 7.54 -18.83 8.43
N HIS A 43 6.48 -19.46 8.95
CA HIS A 43 6.60 -20.79 9.57
C HIS A 43 7.13 -21.84 8.60
N ARG A 44 6.69 -21.82 7.34
CA ARG A 44 7.22 -22.71 6.28
C ARG A 44 8.68 -22.41 5.99
N CYS A 45 9.09 -21.15 5.88
CA CYS A 45 10.48 -20.76 5.68
C CYS A 45 11.36 -21.27 6.82
N MET A 46 10.96 -21.05 8.07
CA MET A 46 11.67 -21.55 9.25
C MET A 46 11.75 -23.08 9.28
N THR A 47 10.68 -23.76 8.91
CA THR A 47 10.66 -25.24 8.82
C THR A 47 11.65 -25.75 7.76
N LEU A 48 11.74 -25.09 6.61
CA LEU A 48 12.71 -25.43 5.56
C LEU A 48 14.15 -25.22 6.05
N LEU A 49 14.43 -24.09 6.70
CA LEU A 49 15.75 -23.81 7.28
C LEU A 49 16.19 -24.93 8.27
N LEU A 50 15.28 -25.31 9.17
CA LEU A 50 15.58 -26.30 10.21
C LEU A 50 15.73 -27.73 9.66
N ARG A 51 14.92 -28.12 8.67
CA ARG A 51 14.85 -29.51 8.21
C ARG A 51 15.73 -29.81 7.02
N GLN A 52 15.93 -28.85 6.12
CA GLN A 52 16.59 -29.08 4.83
C GLN A 52 18.03 -28.55 4.79
N GLN A 53 18.45 -27.74 5.78
CA GLN A 53 19.78 -27.11 5.83
C GLN A 53 20.17 -26.51 4.46
N PRO A 54 19.32 -25.59 3.90
CA PRO A 54 19.51 -25.08 2.56
C PRO A 54 20.84 -24.32 2.45
N VAL A 55 21.46 -24.35 1.28
CA VAL A 55 22.74 -23.70 1.01
C VAL A 55 22.64 -22.77 -0.17
N ALA A 56 23.53 -21.78 -0.21
CA ALA A 56 23.70 -20.85 -1.32
C ALA A 56 22.37 -20.28 -1.86
N GLY A 57 21.95 -20.68 -3.07
CA GLY A 57 20.78 -20.15 -3.76
C GLY A 57 19.47 -20.35 -2.99
N ASP A 58 19.26 -21.54 -2.41
CA ASP A 58 18.03 -21.85 -1.67
C ASP A 58 17.93 -21.04 -0.38
N LEU A 59 19.06 -20.87 0.34
CA LEU A 59 19.10 -20.02 1.52
C LEU A 59 18.78 -18.55 1.16
N ARG A 60 19.30 -18.06 0.05
CA ARG A 60 19.00 -16.71 -0.44
C ARG A 60 17.51 -16.54 -0.76
N ARG A 61 16.91 -17.50 -1.50
CA ARG A 61 15.47 -17.47 -1.81
C ARG A 61 14.60 -17.46 -0.55
N ILE A 62 14.90 -18.27 0.44
CA ILE A 62 14.16 -18.30 1.71
C ILE A 62 14.30 -16.97 2.44
N SER A 63 15.51 -16.41 2.53
CA SER A 63 15.78 -15.13 3.18
C SER A 63 15.03 -13.97 2.49
N THR A 64 15.07 -13.92 1.14
CA THR A 64 14.32 -12.94 0.36
C THR A 64 12.81 -13.10 0.57
N THR A 65 12.30 -14.34 0.57
CA THR A 65 10.87 -14.61 0.81
C THR A 65 10.42 -14.07 2.17
N MET A 66 11.23 -14.25 3.22
CA MET A 66 10.90 -13.75 4.56
C MET A 66 10.84 -12.22 4.61
N LYS A 67 11.73 -11.52 3.90
CA LYS A 67 11.68 -10.06 3.80
C LYS A 67 10.43 -9.60 3.04
N VAL A 68 10.25 -10.11 1.82
CA VAL A 68 9.14 -9.72 0.94
C VAL A 68 7.77 -9.99 1.58
N VAL A 69 7.63 -11.08 2.33
CA VAL A 69 6.34 -11.43 2.93
C VAL A 69 5.91 -10.42 3.97
N THR A 70 6.84 -9.88 4.75
CA THR A 70 6.57 -8.80 5.71
C THR A 70 6.20 -7.50 5.01
N ASP A 71 6.91 -7.14 3.92
CA ASP A 71 6.58 -5.93 3.16
C ASP A 71 5.20 -6.04 2.47
N VAL A 72 4.86 -7.24 1.98
CA VAL A 72 3.53 -7.50 1.38
C VAL A 72 2.41 -7.47 2.43
N GLU A 73 2.66 -7.90 3.66
CA GLU A 73 1.72 -7.76 4.77
C GLU A 73 1.48 -6.28 5.08
N ARG A 74 2.53 -5.49 5.19
CA ARG A 74 2.43 -4.04 5.43
C ARG A 74 1.59 -3.32 4.36
N ILE A 75 1.66 -3.74 3.10
CA ILE A 75 0.77 -3.22 2.05
C ILE A 75 -0.70 -3.49 2.40
N GLY A 76 -1.01 -4.66 2.93
CA GLY A 76 -2.35 -5.01 3.41
C GLY A 76 -2.79 -4.15 4.59
N ASP A 77 -1.91 -4.00 5.61
CA ASP A 77 -2.14 -3.16 6.79
C ASP A 77 -2.50 -1.73 6.38
N HIS A 78 -1.76 -1.15 5.44
CA HIS A 78 -2.04 0.21 4.97
C HIS A 78 -3.35 0.34 4.19
N ALA A 79 -3.75 -0.68 3.44
CA ALA A 79 -5.08 -0.69 2.85
C ALA A 79 -6.17 -0.70 3.93
N SER A 80 -5.93 -1.40 5.05
CA SER A 80 -6.80 -1.39 6.23
C SER A 80 -6.81 -0.02 6.92
N ASP A 81 -5.64 0.61 7.11
CA ASP A 81 -5.53 1.95 7.70
C ASP A 81 -6.30 3.00 6.89
N ILE A 82 -6.18 2.98 5.55
CA ILE A 82 -6.96 3.85 4.68
C ILE A 82 -8.47 3.57 4.84
N ALA A 83 -8.86 2.30 4.92
CA ALA A 83 -10.26 1.92 5.09
C ALA A 83 -10.84 2.44 6.40
N GLU A 84 -10.08 2.45 7.48
CA GLU A 84 -10.50 3.01 8.78
C GLU A 84 -10.77 4.52 8.73
N ILE A 85 -10.07 5.26 7.86
CA ILE A 85 -10.24 6.72 7.73
C ILE A 85 -11.45 7.08 6.84
N ILE A 86 -11.85 6.23 5.90
CA ILE A 86 -12.92 6.52 4.93
C ILE A 86 -14.22 7.03 5.60
N PRO A 87 -14.76 6.41 6.66
CA PRO A 87 -16.01 6.87 7.29
C PRO A 87 -15.91 8.31 7.80
N HIS A 88 -14.74 8.73 8.28
CA HIS A 88 -14.51 10.10 8.75
C HIS A 88 -14.32 11.06 7.58
N LEU A 89 -13.50 10.71 6.59
CA LEU A 89 -13.27 11.52 5.39
C LEU A 89 -14.58 11.91 4.69
N VAL A 90 -15.52 10.98 4.60
CA VAL A 90 -16.84 11.20 3.99
C VAL A 90 -17.66 12.28 4.71
N THR A 91 -17.47 12.42 6.03
CA THR A 91 -18.19 13.43 6.81
C THR A 91 -17.61 14.83 6.68
N VAL A 92 -16.30 14.95 6.45
CA VAL A 92 -15.57 16.23 6.47
C VAL A 92 -15.20 16.74 5.08
N ARG A 93 -15.18 15.86 4.07
CA ARG A 93 -14.87 16.20 2.67
C ARG A 93 -16.08 16.01 1.75
N LYS A 94 -16.17 16.89 0.74
CA LYS A 94 -17.24 16.81 -0.25
C LYS A 94 -16.86 15.81 -1.36
N GLU A 95 -17.88 15.23 -1.95
CA GLU A 95 -17.72 14.46 -3.19
C GLU A 95 -17.01 15.32 -4.26
N GLY A 96 -16.02 14.72 -4.95
CA GLY A 96 -15.21 15.43 -5.96
C GLY A 96 -14.12 16.33 -5.39
N ASP A 97 -13.79 16.23 -4.10
CA ASP A 97 -12.68 16.97 -3.50
C ASP A 97 -11.36 16.73 -4.28
N PRO A 98 -10.65 17.83 -4.69
CA PRO A 98 -9.47 17.70 -5.51
C PRO A 98 -8.34 16.90 -4.84
N ALA A 99 -8.15 17.04 -3.53
CA ALA A 99 -7.09 16.32 -2.81
C ALA A 99 -7.37 14.82 -2.76
N VAL A 100 -8.63 14.43 -2.49
CA VAL A 100 -9.08 13.01 -2.51
C VAL A 100 -8.95 12.44 -3.92
N SER A 101 -9.35 13.19 -4.95
CA SER A 101 -9.23 12.76 -6.35
C SER A 101 -7.77 12.55 -6.78
N GLN A 102 -6.85 13.41 -6.31
CA GLN A 102 -5.42 13.26 -6.56
C GLN A 102 -4.86 12.06 -5.78
N ALA A 103 -5.27 11.85 -4.53
CA ALA A 103 -4.87 10.69 -3.72
C ALA A 103 -5.26 9.37 -4.40
N ILE A 104 -6.49 9.28 -4.92
CA ILE A 104 -6.95 8.09 -5.66
C ILE A 104 -6.06 7.82 -6.90
N LYS A 105 -5.75 8.86 -7.67
CA LYS A 105 -4.86 8.70 -8.86
C LYS A 105 -3.46 8.26 -8.47
N MET A 106 -2.90 8.82 -7.41
CA MET A 106 -1.61 8.41 -6.87
C MET A 106 -1.67 6.94 -6.40
N GLY A 107 -2.72 6.55 -5.67
CA GLY A 107 -2.96 5.18 -5.23
C GLY A 107 -3.08 4.18 -6.39
N GLN A 108 -3.71 4.56 -7.50
CA GLN A 108 -3.75 3.73 -8.70
C GLN A 108 -2.37 3.49 -9.31
N LYS A 109 -1.48 4.50 -9.29
CA LYS A 109 -0.08 4.32 -9.70
C LYS A 109 0.65 3.38 -8.73
N ALA A 110 0.51 3.59 -7.43
CA ALA A 110 1.10 2.72 -6.41
C ALA A 110 0.60 1.27 -6.53
N HIS A 111 -0.71 1.06 -6.73
CA HIS A 111 -1.27 -0.26 -6.98
C HIS A 111 -0.65 -0.94 -8.22
N LYS A 112 -0.50 -0.20 -9.32
CA LYS A 112 0.20 -0.71 -10.51
C LYS A 112 1.64 -1.10 -10.20
N MET A 113 2.38 -0.28 -9.44
CA MET A 113 3.76 -0.60 -9.02
C MET A 113 3.82 -1.87 -8.18
N ILE A 114 2.88 -2.09 -7.26
CA ILE A 114 2.78 -3.33 -6.47
C ILE A 114 2.62 -4.54 -7.39
N LEU A 115 1.72 -4.49 -8.37
CA LEU A 115 1.52 -5.59 -9.32
C LEU A 115 2.77 -5.83 -10.18
N ASP A 116 3.41 -4.77 -10.66
CA ASP A 116 4.64 -4.86 -11.45
C ASP A 116 5.80 -5.43 -10.63
N ALA A 117 5.93 -5.05 -9.34
CA ALA A 117 6.92 -5.59 -8.41
C ALA A 117 6.70 -7.09 -8.14
N LEU A 118 5.46 -7.51 -7.88
CA LEU A 118 5.10 -8.91 -7.69
C LEU A 118 5.38 -9.76 -8.95
N ASN A 119 5.14 -9.19 -10.13
CA ASN A 119 5.46 -9.85 -11.40
C ASN A 119 6.97 -9.96 -11.60
N ALA A 120 7.75 -8.89 -11.36
CA ALA A 120 9.20 -8.89 -11.44
C ALA A 120 9.81 -9.93 -10.49
N LEU A 121 9.33 -9.99 -9.24
CA LEU A 121 9.77 -10.97 -8.24
C LEU A 121 9.48 -12.41 -8.69
N THR A 122 8.27 -12.70 -9.19
CA THR A 122 7.88 -14.07 -9.57
C THR A 122 8.55 -14.55 -10.85
N SER A 123 8.90 -13.62 -11.74
CA SER A 123 9.65 -13.93 -12.99
C SER A 123 11.17 -13.82 -12.82
N GLU A 124 11.66 -13.43 -11.65
CA GLU A 124 13.08 -13.13 -11.38
C GLU A 124 13.66 -12.13 -12.42
N ASP A 125 12.85 -11.13 -12.85
CA ASP A 125 13.19 -10.15 -13.87
C ASP A 125 13.76 -8.86 -13.25
N GLU A 126 15.09 -8.76 -13.20
CA GLU A 126 15.80 -7.60 -12.68
C GLU A 126 15.49 -6.30 -13.45
N GLN A 127 15.30 -6.39 -14.77
CA GLN A 127 14.99 -5.22 -15.58
C GLN A 127 13.58 -4.68 -15.32
N ALA A 128 12.64 -5.58 -15.05
CA ALA A 128 11.30 -5.20 -14.61
C ALA A 128 11.36 -4.55 -13.21
N ALA A 129 12.12 -5.09 -12.27
CA ALA A 129 12.30 -4.50 -10.93
C ALA A 129 12.90 -3.08 -11.02
N LEU A 130 13.92 -2.86 -11.83
CA LEU A 130 14.52 -1.52 -12.03
C LEU A 130 13.52 -0.50 -12.60
N LYS A 131 12.56 -0.94 -13.44
CA LYS A 131 11.49 -0.06 -13.94
C LYS A 131 10.51 0.33 -12.83
N VAL A 132 10.21 -0.58 -11.90
CA VAL A 132 9.35 -0.28 -10.75
C VAL A 132 10.03 0.75 -9.85
N ILE A 133 11.33 0.56 -9.57
CA ILE A 133 12.12 1.54 -8.79
C ILE A 133 12.07 2.93 -9.44
N ALA A 134 12.24 3.01 -10.76
CA ALA A 134 12.19 4.29 -11.48
C ALA A 134 10.78 4.91 -11.52
N ALA A 135 9.71 4.12 -11.38
CA ALA A 135 8.34 4.62 -11.34
C ALA A 135 7.98 5.26 -9.98
N ASP A 136 8.74 4.98 -8.93
CA ASP A 136 8.55 5.53 -7.59
C ASP A 136 8.66 7.06 -7.56
N ASP A 137 9.57 7.64 -8.33
CA ASP A 137 9.75 9.09 -8.46
C ASP A 137 8.45 9.82 -8.87
N GLU A 138 7.57 9.18 -9.65
CA GLU A 138 6.29 9.76 -10.06
C GLU A 138 5.28 9.78 -8.89
N VAL A 139 5.28 8.76 -8.06
CA VAL A 139 4.40 8.66 -6.89
C VAL A 139 4.87 9.66 -5.82
N ASP A 140 6.17 9.78 -5.61
CA ASP A 140 6.79 10.80 -4.75
C ASP A 140 6.42 12.22 -5.18
N TYR A 141 6.46 12.49 -6.48
CA TYR A 141 6.05 13.79 -7.02
C TYR A 141 4.57 14.08 -6.74
N ASP A 142 3.67 13.13 -7.00
CA ASP A 142 2.25 13.26 -6.74
C ASP A 142 1.97 13.50 -5.24
N PHE A 143 2.63 12.75 -4.36
CA PHE A 143 2.54 12.91 -2.91
C PHE A 143 2.91 14.33 -2.47
N ASN A 144 4.05 14.85 -2.94
CA ASN A 144 4.48 16.19 -2.60
C ASN A 144 3.53 17.27 -3.16
N ALA A 145 2.95 17.06 -4.34
CA ALA A 145 1.95 17.97 -4.91
C ALA A 145 0.66 18.02 -4.07
N ILE A 146 0.18 16.85 -3.60
CA ILE A 146 -1.00 16.75 -2.74
C ILE A 146 -0.74 17.46 -1.39
N LYS A 147 0.41 17.19 -0.76
CA LYS A 147 0.82 17.89 0.48
C LYS A 147 0.79 19.39 0.32
N HIS A 148 1.28 19.90 -0.80
CA HIS A 148 1.29 21.33 -1.08
C HIS A 148 -0.14 21.89 -1.23
N THR A 149 -1.02 21.17 -1.90
CA THR A 149 -2.44 21.52 -2.04
C THR A 149 -3.12 21.59 -0.68
N LEU A 150 -2.94 20.58 0.18
CA LEU A 150 -3.51 20.55 1.53
C LEU A 150 -2.96 21.69 2.42
N ALA A 151 -1.66 21.98 2.32
CA ALA A 151 -1.06 23.12 3.03
C ALA A 151 -1.66 24.46 2.59
N GLN A 152 -1.96 24.65 1.30
CA GLN A 152 -2.63 25.83 0.79
C GLN A 152 -4.07 25.93 1.27
N GLU A 153 -4.80 24.82 1.36
CA GLU A 153 -6.16 24.79 1.91
C GLU A 153 -6.19 25.24 3.38
N ILE A 154 -5.25 24.73 4.21
CA ILE A 154 -5.13 25.12 5.61
C ILE A 154 -4.78 26.62 5.74
N ALA A 155 -3.87 27.11 4.89
CA ALA A 155 -3.49 28.53 4.90
C ALA A 155 -4.64 29.45 4.49
N ALA A 156 -5.51 29.00 3.58
CA ALA A 156 -6.69 29.77 3.14
C ALA A 156 -7.84 29.72 4.14
N ASP A 157 -8.01 28.59 4.85
CA ASP A 157 -9.06 28.37 5.85
C ASP A 157 -8.54 27.46 6.97
N PRO A 158 -8.04 28.03 8.08
CA PRO A 158 -7.57 27.27 9.23
C PRO A 158 -8.61 26.31 9.86
N GLY A 159 -9.91 26.56 9.62
CA GLY A 159 -10.98 25.66 10.08
C GLY A 159 -10.99 24.30 9.38
N LYS A 160 -10.22 24.12 8.30
CA LYS A 160 -10.10 22.86 7.56
C LYS A 160 -8.92 21.99 7.99
N VAL A 161 -8.21 22.36 9.05
CA VAL A 161 -6.99 21.67 9.46
C VAL A 161 -7.23 20.18 9.72
N ASP A 162 -8.29 19.81 10.46
CA ASP A 162 -8.59 18.41 10.79
C ASP A 162 -8.89 17.60 9.51
N ALA A 163 -9.75 18.13 8.64
CA ALA A 163 -10.07 17.47 7.36
C ALA A 163 -8.84 17.35 6.43
N ALA A 164 -7.93 18.32 6.46
CA ALA A 164 -6.70 18.25 5.68
C ALA A 164 -5.70 17.24 6.26
N MET A 165 -5.66 17.11 7.60
CA MET A 165 -4.81 16.10 8.26
C MET A 165 -5.30 14.69 7.97
N ASP A 166 -6.61 14.42 8.06
CA ASP A 166 -7.17 13.11 7.70
C ASP A 166 -6.89 12.75 6.23
N ALA A 167 -7.01 13.74 5.33
CA ALA A 167 -6.65 13.51 3.93
C ALA A 167 -5.15 13.25 3.77
N LEU A 168 -4.29 13.92 4.54
CA LEU A 168 -2.86 13.70 4.52
C LEU A 168 -2.51 12.30 5.03
N ASP A 169 -3.19 11.81 6.05
CA ASP A 169 -3.00 10.46 6.57
C ASP A 169 -3.39 9.42 5.51
N ALA A 170 -4.56 9.55 4.88
CA ALA A 170 -4.96 8.69 3.77
C ALA A 170 -3.95 8.73 2.60
N VAL A 171 -3.46 9.94 2.26
CA VAL A 171 -2.43 10.14 1.22
C VAL A 171 -1.11 9.50 1.62
N SER A 172 -0.70 9.64 2.88
CA SER A 172 0.52 9.04 3.41
C SER A 172 0.46 7.52 3.35
N TYR A 173 -0.64 6.91 3.75
CA TYR A 173 -0.84 5.45 3.63
C TYR A 173 -0.91 4.99 2.17
N THR A 174 -1.44 5.80 1.27
CA THR A 174 -1.50 5.49 -0.17
C THR A 174 -0.13 5.63 -0.85
N HIS A 175 0.70 6.57 -0.41
CA HIS A 175 2.09 6.76 -0.86
C HIS A 175 2.99 5.60 -0.43
N LEU A 176 2.51 4.84 0.54
CA LEU A 176 3.29 3.86 1.22
C LEU A 176 3.99 2.83 0.35
N ARG A 177 5.28 3.00 0.30
CA ARG A 177 6.29 1.95 0.34
C ARG A 177 6.25 0.85 -0.73
N ALA A 178 5.76 1.16 -1.91
CA ALA A 178 6.31 0.51 -3.08
C ALA A 178 7.85 0.60 -3.04
N HIS A 179 8.37 1.67 -2.46
CA HIS A 179 9.77 1.96 -2.20
C HIS A 179 10.46 0.90 -1.32
N GLU A 180 9.87 0.46 -0.21
CA GLU A 180 10.51 -0.53 0.66
C GLU A 180 10.44 -1.97 0.11
N THR A 181 9.44 -2.28 -0.71
CA THR A 181 9.24 -3.64 -1.25
C THR A 181 10.23 -4.00 -2.36
N VAL A 182 10.87 -3.02 -2.98
CA VAL A 182 11.70 -3.22 -4.19
C VAL A 182 13.18 -2.90 -3.95
N LEU A 183 13.53 -2.14 -2.90
CA LEU A 183 14.88 -1.60 -2.69
C LEU A 183 15.77 -2.41 -1.73
N ASP A 184 15.24 -3.33 -0.92
CA ASP A 184 15.99 -4.22 -0.02
C ASP A 184 16.05 -5.67 -0.53
#